data_3665cca50270b824efab162e62fd4787
#
_entry.id   3665cca50270b824efab162e62fd4787
#
_cell.length_a   1.000
_cell.length_b   1.000
_cell.length_c   1.000
_cell.angle_alpha   90.00
_cell.angle_beta   90.00
_cell.angle_gamma   90.00
#
_symmetry.space_group_name_H-M   'P 1'
#
loop_
_entity.id
_entity.type
_entity.pdbx_description
1 polymer ?
#
loop_
_entity_poly.entity_id
_entity_poly.type
_entity_poly.pdbx_seq_one_letter_code
_entity_poly.pdbx_strand_id
1 'polypeptide(L)'
;MAYEALASIYDVLMDDVNYDQWAEYLHQQMQKNNCPGNRLLDLGCGTGNITIPLAQKGYEITAIDLSEEMLAQAEAKTTALKQSGVPLQIDWQTQDMTALELYDAEDNFLLFDGVIATFDAFNYITEPEALQFLLQDLSDHMNDNGILVFDIQTPYKLKEYLGNNIYTLHREDVEYVWENHFDEGEQICQMDITFFLRQENGLYKKVTENHAERVYEPELLQLWLNLAGFDVLGIYRELSELPLEDTSHRAVFVARRRAFDDTEAFALDLFDDLEDFDFELEE
;
A
#
# COMPACT_ATOMS: atom_id res chain seq x y z
N MET A 1 -13.93 0.13 -12.10
CA MET A 1 -12.72 0.28 -11.26
C MET A 1 -12.22 -1.11 -10.90
N ALA A 2 -10.95 -1.28 -10.53
CA ALA A 2 -10.45 -2.55 -10.03
C ALA A 2 -11.21 -2.94 -8.75
N TYR A 3 -11.39 -4.25 -8.52
CA TYR A 3 -12.03 -4.83 -7.34
C TYR A 3 -13.55 -4.65 -7.16
N GLU A 4 -14.27 -3.91 -7.99
CA GLU A 4 -15.73 -3.74 -7.85
C GLU A 4 -16.51 -5.08 -7.82
N ALA A 5 -16.19 -5.94 -8.79
CA ALA A 5 -16.88 -7.21 -8.92
C ALA A 5 -16.29 -8.31 -8.02
N LEU A 6 -15.03 -8.12 -7.56
CA LEU A 6 -14.31 -9.06 -6.71
C LEU A 6 -14.61 -8.91 -5.23
N ALA A 7 -15.03 -7.76 -4.74
CA ALA A 7 -15.17 -7.48 -3.32
C ALA A 7 -15.92 -8.59 -2.56
N SER A 8 -16.99 -9.15 -3.17
CA SER A 8 -17.79 -10.19 -2.53
C SER A 8 -17.13 -11.57 -2.41
N ILE A 9 -16.06 -11.80 -3.17
CA ILE A 9 -15.32 -13.09 -3.20
C ILE A 9 -13.83 -12.91 -2.88
N TYR A 10 -13.39 -11.68 -2.64
CA TYR A 10 -11.99 -11.36 -2.40
C TYR A 10 -11.41 -12.18 -1.25
N ASP A 11 -12.11 -12.22 -0.12
CA ASP A 11 -11.65 -12.96 1.05
C ASP A 11 -11.58 -14.49 0.80
N VAL A 12 -12.43 -15.02 -0.09
CA VAL A 12 -12.39 -16.43 -0.50
C VAL A 12 -11.20 -16.71 -1.42
N LEU A 13 -10.87 -15.78 -2.31
CA LEU A 13 -9.71 -15.91 -3.21
C LEU A 13 -8.39 -15.81 -2.46
N MET A 14 -8.37 -15.02 -1.40
CA MET A 14 -7.19 -14.72 -0.59
C MET A 14 -7.15 -15.53 0.72
N ASP A 15 -7.84 -16.68 0.78
CA ASP A 15 -7.93 -17.52 2.00
C ASP A 15 -6.62 -18.22 2.37
N ASP A 16 -5.64 -18.26 1.47
CA ASP A 16 -4.28 -18.76 1.70
C ASP A 16 -3.34 -17.72 2.30
N VAL A 17 -3.75 -16.44 2.36
CA VAL A 17 -2.98 -15.37 2.98
C VAL A 17 -3.17 -15.38 4.50
N ASN A 18 -2.07 -15.44 5.25
CA ASN A 18 -2.12 -15.35 6.70
C ASN A 18 -2.10 -13.87 7.15
N TYR A 19 -3.27 -13.22 7.14
CA TYR A 19 -3.42 -11.81 7.52
C TYR A 19 -3.07 -11.55 8.99
N ASP A 20 -3.28 -12.51 9.89
CA ASP A 20 -2.89 -12.38 11.30
C ASP A 20 -1.36 -12.30 11.44
N GLN A 21 -0.62 -13.06 10.63
CA GLN A 21 0.84 -13.00 10.60
C GLN A 21 1.33 -11.66 10.04
N TRP A 22 0.67 -11.12 9.03
CA TRP A 22 0.98 -9.79 8.49
C TRP A 22 0.71 -8.71 9.54
N ALA A 23 -0.44 -8.71 10.18
CA ALA A 23 -0.78 -7.75 11.23
C ALA A 23 0.18 -7.85 12.43
N GLU A 24 0.62 -9.06 12.79
CA GLU A 24 1.63 -9.25 13.83
C GLU A 24 2.99 -8.70 13.41
N TYR A 25 3.41 -8.94 12.17
CA TYR A 25 4.66 -8.39 11.62
C TYR A 25 4.64 -6.85 11.62
N LEU A 26 3.56 -6.22 11.13
CA LEU A 26 3.40 -4.77 11.13
C LEU A 26 3.44 -4.21 12.56
N HIS A 27 2.71 -4.83 13.49
CA HIS A 27 2.75 -4.46 14.91
C HIS A 27 4.17 -4.52 15.48
N GLN A 28 4.92 -5.58 15.18
CA GLN A 28 6.31 -5.72 15.63
C GLN A 28 7.21 -4.64 15.02
N GLN A 29 7.03 -4.28 13.74
CA GLN A 29 7.80 -3.19 13.13
C GLN A 29 7.49 -1.83 13.81
N MET A 30 6.22 -1.53 14.10
CA MET A 30 5.84 -0.33 14.86
C MET A 30 6.49 -0.30 16.26
N GLN A 31 6.41 -1.41 17.01
CA GLN A 31 7.00 -1.51 18.36
C GLN A 31 8.51 -1.42 18.34
N LYS A 32 9.18 -2.20 17.49
CA LYS A 32 10.64 -2.25 17.38
C LYS A 32 11.25 -0.90 17.04
N ASN A 33 10.57 -0.14 16.18
CA ASN A 33 11.04 1.15 15.71
C ASN A 33 10.51 2.33 16.55
N ASN A 34 9.89 2.05 17.72
CA ASN A 34 9.38 3.03 18.66
C ASN A 34 8.40 4.03 18.01
N CYS A 35 7.40 3.50 17.29
CA CYS A 35 6.28 4.29 16.79
C CYS A 35 5.72 5.16 17.92
N PRO A 36 5.55 6.50 17.74
CA PRO A 36 5.31 7.41 18.86
C PRO A 36 3.93 7.28 19.51
N GLY A 37 2.99 6.60 18.86
CA GLY A 37 1.63 6.42 19.38
C GLY A 37 0.90 5.27 18.69
N ASN A 38 -0.44 5.34 18.66
CA ASN A 38 -1.30 4.28 18.16
C ASN A 38 -2.28 4.70 17.06
N ARG A 39 -2.18 5.93 16.54
CA ARG A 39 -3.00 6.40 15.42
C ARG A 39 -2.35 5.99 14.11
N LEU A 40 -3.04 5.13 13.36
CA LEU A 40 -2.55 4.62 12.07
C LEU A 40 -3.41 5.12 10.90
N LEU A 41 -2.76 5.33 9.77
CA LEU A 41 -3.38 5.45 8.45
C LEU A 41 -3.11 4.15 7.69
N ASP A 42 -4.17 3.54 7.13
CA ASP A 42 -4.10 2.33 6.31
C ASP A 42 -4.55 2.67 4.88
N LEU A 43 -3.63 2.65 3.93
CA LEU A 43 -3.85 3.02 2.53
C LEU A 43 -4.06 1.77 1.67
N GLY A 44 -5.18 1.74 0.93
CA GLY A 44 -5.58 0.57 0.16
C GLY A 44 -6.02 -0.57 1.08
N CYS A 45 -6.81 -0.25 2.10
CA CYS A 45 -7.18 -1.18 3.18
C CYS A 45 -8.07 -2.37 2.72
N GLY A 46 -8.66 -2.29 1.53
CA GLY A 46 -9.50 -3.33 0.95
C GLY A 46 -10.66 -3.72 1.86
N THR A 47 -10.83 -5.03 2.06
CA THR A 47 -11.86 -5.57 2.95
C THR A 47 -11.47 -5.52 4.44
N GLY A 48 -10.41 -4.83 4.80
CA GLY A 48 -9.98 -4.61 6.18
C GLY A 48 -9.29 -5.80 6.85
N ASN A 49 -8.76 -6.72 6.08
CA ASN A 49 -8.13 -7.95 6.61
C ASN A 49 -6.85 -7.68 7.42
N ILE A 50 -6.17 -6.55 7.20
CA ILE A 50 -5.06 -6.06 8.03
C ILE A 50 -5.55 -5.07 9.08
N THR A 51 -6.40 -4.13 8.68
CA THR A 51 -6.95 -3.07 9.52
C THR A 51 -7.61 -3.62 10.80
N ILE A 52 -8.49 -4.62 10.65
CA ILE A 52 -9.25 -5.19 11.77
C ILE A 52 -8.33 -5.85 12.82
N PRO A 53 -7.42 -6.76 12.48
CA PRO A 53 -6.46 -7.31 13.43
C PRO A 53 -5.57 -6.26 14.12
N LEU A 54 -5.17 -5.19 13.42
CA LEU A 54 -4.41 -4.11 14.04
C LEU A 54 -5.28 -3.30 15.02
N ALA A 55 -6.54 -3.00 14.67
CA ALA A 55 -7.46 -2.34 15.60
C ALA A 55 -7.74 -3.19 16.86
N GLN A 56 -7.77 -4.52 16.75
CA GLN A 56 -7.86 -5.44 17.89
C GLN A 56 -6.62 -5.38 18.80
N LYS A 57 -5.48 -4.97 18.27
CA LYS A 57 -4.24 -4.74 19.04
C LYS A 57 -4.21 -3.36 19.72
N GLY A 58 -5.26 -2.54 19.55
CA GLY A 58 -5.43 -1.25 20.21
C GLY A 58 -5.00 -0.04 19.38
N TYR A 59 -4.82 -0.20 18.08
CA TYR A 59 -4.62 0.93 17.19
C TYR A 59 -5.96 1.64 16.86
N GLU A 60 -5.87 2.95 16.70
CA GLU A 60 -6.94 3.82 16.19
C GLU A 60 -6.64 4.06 14.71
N ILE A 61 -7.49 3.57 13.81
CA ILE A 61 -7.13 3.49 12.40
C ILE A 61 -8.09 4.31 11.54
N THR A 62 -7.54 5.21 10.74
CA THR A 62 -8.20 5.75 9.55
C THR A 62 -7.80 4.85 8.37
N ALA A 63 -8.79 4.23 7.73
CA ALA A 63 -8.57 3.24 6.69
C ALA A 63 -9.21 3.71 5.38
N ILE A 64 -8.39 3.79 4.34
CA ILE A 64 -8.76 4.37 3.04
C ILE A 64 -8.70 3.31 1.96
N ASP A 65 -9.73 3.25 1.14
CA ASP A 65 -9.74 2.50 -0.12
C ASP A 65 -10.54 3.25 -1.19
N LEU A 66 -10.21 3.03 -2.44
CA LEU A 66 -10.92 3.63 -3.57
C LEU A 66 -12.26 2.91 -3.85
N SER A 67 -12.38 1.61 -3.47
CA SER A 67 -13.54 0.78 -3.72
C SER A 67 -14.54 0.84 -2.56
N GLU A 68 -15.70 1.45 -2.81
CA GLU A 68 -16.83 1.45 -1.87
C GLU A 68 -17.31 0.02 -1.55
N GLU A 69 -17.21 -0.91 -2.53
CA GLU A 69 -17.61 -2.30 -2.35
C GLU A 69 -16.67 -3.05 -1.39
N MET A 70 -15.35 -2.78 -1.45
CA MET A 70 -14.39 -3.32 -0.49
C MET A 70 -14.66 -2.79 0.92
N LEU A 71 -14.85 -1.49 1.05
CA LEU A 71 -15.16 -0.86 2.34
C LEU A 71 -16.48 -1.36 2.93
N ALA A 72 -17.50 -1.60 2.11
CA ALA A 72 -18.76 -2.18 2.57
C ALA A 72 -18.56 -3.57 3.20
N GLN A 73 -17.65 -4.41 2.67
CA GLN A 73 -17.29 -5.69 3.29
C GLN A 73 -16.54 -5.48 4.60
N ALA A 74 -15.61 -4.53 4.67
CA ALA A 74 -14.87 -4.19 5.87
C ALA A 74 -15.80 -3.69 6.99
N GLU A 75 -16.73 -2.79 6.68
CA GLU A 75 -17.74 -2.29 7.61
C GLU A 75 -18.67 -3.40 8.13
N ALA A 76 -19.09 -4.32 7.26
CA ALA A 76 -19.93 -5.45 7.66
C ALA A 76 -19.20 -6.35 8.67
N LYS A 77 -17.91 -6.67 8.42
CA LYS A 77 -17.07 -7.45 9.35
C LYS A 77 -16.90 -6.71 10.69
N THR A 78 -16.61 -5.41 10.64
CA THR A 78 -16.42 -4.58 11.84
C THR A 78 -17.71 -4.49 12.67
N THR A 79 -18.85 -4.32 12.01
CA THR A 79 -20.16 -4.25 12.68
C THR A 79 -20.47 -5.56 13.42
N ALA A 80 -20.22 -6.71 12.81
CA ALA A 80 -20.40 -8.02 13.45
C ALA A 80 -19.51 -8.18 14.70
N LEU A 81 -18.24 -7.75 14.61
CA LEU A 81 -17.30 -7.79 15.73
C LEU A 81 -17.72 -6.85 16.88
N LYS A 82 -18.13 -5.62 16.58
CA LYS A 82 -18.64 -4.65 17.59
C LYS A 82 -19.88 -5.18 18.31
N GLN A 83 -20.80 -5.85 17.59
CA GLN A 83 -21.98 -6.51 18.18
C GLN A 83 -21.60 -7.65 19.13
N SER A 84 -20.48 -8.32 18.88
CA SER A 84 -19.94 -9.36 19.78
C SER A 84 -19.13 -8.81 20.96
N GLY A 85 -19.04 -7.46 21.10
CA GLY A 85 -18.39 -6.77 22.22
C GLY A 85 -16.90 -6.48 22.02
N VAL A 86 -16.37 -6.62 20.81
CA VAL A 86 -14.97 -6.27 20.49
C VAL A 86 -14.89 -4.75 20.27
N PRO A 87 -14.11 -4.00 21.06
CA PRO A 87 -13.92 -2.57 20.84
C PRO A 87 -12.98 -2.37 19.66
N LEU A 88 -13.45 -1.65 18.62
CA LEU A 88 -12.64 -1.32 17.45
C LEU A 88 -12.81 0.18 17.15
N GLN A 89 -11.69 0.87 16.98
CA GLN A 89 -11.63 2.27 16.58
C GLN A 89 -11.12 2.34 15.14
N ILE A 90 -12.03 2.26 14.19
CA ILE A 90 -11.73 2.33 12.76
C ILE A 90 -12.70 3.32 12.13
N ASP A 91 -12.15 4.25 11.36
CA ASP A 91 -12.83 5.18 10.47
C ASP A 91 -12.54 4.75 9.02
N TRP A 92 -13.58 4.32 8.31
CA TRP A 92 -13.49 3.86 6.92
C TRP A 92 -13.81 5.02 5.98
N GLN A 93 -12.94 5.30 5.02
CA GLN A 93 -13.10 6.42 4.11
C GLN A 93 -12.85 6.00 2.65
N THR A 94 -13.82 6.31 1.77
CA THR A 94 -13.63 6.15 0.33
C THR A 94 -12.83 7.33 -0.19
N GLN A 95 -11.54 7.12 -0.48
CA GLN A 95 -10.65 8.14 -1.03
C GLN A 95 -9.64 7.52 -2.00
N ASP A 96 -9.17 8.34 -2.93
CA ASP A 96 -7.97 8.05 -3.72
C ASP A 96 -6.73 8.39 -2.88
N MET A 97 -5.84 7.40 -2.67
CA MET A 97 -4.62 7.65 -1.90
C MET A 97 -3.67 8.67 -2.55
N THR A 98 -3.82 8.95 -3.84
CA THR A 98 -3.03 9.97 -4.55
C THR A 98 -3.59 11.38 -4.39
N ALA A 99 -4.73 11.54 -3.69
CA ALA A 99 -5.39 12.82 -3.43
C ALA A 99 -6.04 12.80 -2.04
N LEU A 100 -5.22 12.73 -0.99
CA LEU A 100 -5.68 12.59 0.38
C LEU A 100 -6.37 13.86 0.89
N GLU A 101 -7.53 13.68 1.51
CA GLU A 101 -8.27 14.73 2.20
C GLU A 101 -8.36 14.39 3.69
N LEU A 102 -7.28 14.61 4.45
CA LEU A 102 -7.11 14.21 5.85
C LEU A 102 -6.99 15.45 6.73
N TYR A 103 -8.13 16.09 6.99
CA TYR A 103 -8.23 17.31 7.79
C TYR A 103 -9.23 17.14 8.92
N ASP A 104 -9.00 17.84 10.04
CA ASP A 104 -9.97 17.95 11.12
C ASP A 104 -11.04 19.01 10.81
N ALA A 105 -11.98 19.22 11.75
CA ALA A 105 -13.06 20.21 11.58
C ALA A 105 -12.58 21.68 11.54
N GLU A 106 -11.36 21.94 11.93
CA GLU A 106 -10.68 23.23 11.95
C GLU A 106 -9.70 23.40 10.76
N ASP A 107 -9.75 22.52 9.76
CA ASP A 107 -8.88 22.48 8.59
C ASP A 107 -7.37 22.27 8.92
N ASN A 108 -7.05 21.64 10.05
CA ASN A 108 -5.68 21.21 10.34
C ASN A 108 -5.46 19.79 9.81
N PHE A 109 -4.22 19.47 9.44
CA PHE A 109 -3.82 18.12 9.09
C PHE A 109 -4.13 17.12 10.20
N LEU A 110 -4.78 16.01 9.84
CA LEU A 110 -4.81 14.85 10.71
C LEU A 110 -3.43 14.22 10.75
N LEU A 111 -2.86 14.06 11.93
CA LEU A 111 -1.54 13.49 12.12
C LEU A 111 -1.62 12.05 12.61
N PHE A 112 -0.78 11.19 12.04
CA PHE A 112 -0.68 9.77 12.33
C PHE A 112 0.68 9.43 12.91
N ASP A 113 0.69 8.45 13.82
CA ASP A 113 1.92 7.91 14.40
C ASP A 113 2.54 6.85 13.49
N GLY A 114 1.72 6.20 12.68
CA GLY A 114 2.18 5.26 11.67
C GLY A 114 1.29 5.24 10.44
N VAL A 115 1.88 4.86 9.33
CA VAL A 115 1.20 4.64 8.05
C VAL A 115 1.54 3.25 7.56
N ILE A 116 0.55 2.55 7.05
CA ILE A 116 0.73 1.27 6.36
C ILE A 116 0.11 1.31 4.97
N ALA A 117 0.74 0.63 4.02
CA ALA A 117 0.20 0.36 2.69
C ALA A 117 0.66 -1.04 2.28
N THR A 118 -0.23 -2.01 2.42
CA THR A 118 0.11 -3.44 2.24
C THR A 118 -0.48 -4.03 0.98
N PHE A 119 0.09 -5.18 0.57
CA PHE A 119 -0.33 -5.91 -0.62
C PHE A 119 -0.21 -5.08 -1.89
N ASP A 120 1.04 -4.57 -2.11
CA ASP A 120 1.41 -3.90 -3.37
C ASP A 120 0.58 -2.66 -3.72
N ALA A 121 -0.10 -2.04 -2.74
CA ALA A 121 -0.95 -0.88 -2.98
C ALA A 121 -0.25 0.24 -3.77
N PHE A 122 1.04 0.48 -3.53
CA PHE A 122 1.81 1.49 -4.24
C PHE A 122 2.15 1.11 -5.69
N ASN A 123 2.17 -0.18 -6.04
CA ASN A 123 2.38 -0.57 -7.44
C ASN A 123 1.19 -0.18 -8.33
N TYR A 124 -0.02 -0.04 -7.76
CA TYR A 124 -1.21 0.44 -8.48
C TYR A 124 -1.14 1.92 -8.86
N ILE A 125 -0.25 2.70 -8.25
CA ILE A 125 0.02 4.07 -8.66
C ILE A 125 0.95 4.01 -9.88
N THR A 126 0.37 4.10 -11.09
CA THR A 126 1.14 3.92 -12.34
C THR A 126 1.92 5.15 -12.77
N GLU A 127 1.60 6.32 -12.22
CA GLU A 127 2.30 7.58 -12.48
C GLU A 127 3.36 7.84 -11.40
N PRO A 128 4.66 7.81 -11.73
CA PRO A 128 5.74 7.97 -10.75
C PRO A 128 5.67 9.25 -9.94
N GLU A 129 5.28 10.35 -10.58
CA GLU A 129 5.11 11.66 -9.95
C GLU A 129 4.01 11.63 -8.88
N ALA A 130 2.92 10.89 -9.12
CA ALA A 130 1.84 10.74 -8.15
C ALA A 130 2.32 10.01 -6.89
N LEU A 131 3.17 8.98 -7.03
CA LEU A 131 3.76 8.31 -5.87
C LEU A 131 4.75 9.23 -5.11
N GLN A 132 5.55 10.04 -5.82
CA GLN A 132 6.43 11.01 -5.18
C GLN A 132 5.63 12.04 -4.37
N PHE A 133 4.54 12.57 -4.95
CA PHE A 133 3.63 13.49 -4.24
C PHE A 133 2.98 12.83 -3.03
N LEU A 134 2.51 11.58 -3.17
CA LEU A 134 1.95 10.84 -2.05
C LEU A 134 2.97 10.69 -0.90
N LEU A 135 4.22 10.32 -1.20
CA LEU A 135 5.26 10.18 -0.17
C LEU A 135 5.51 11.51 0.57
N GLN A 136 5.49 12.64 -0.14
CA GLN A 136 5.61 13.96 0.47
C GLN A 136 4.38 14.27 1.34
N ASP A 137 3.18 14.04 0.83
CA ASP A 137 1.92 14.27 1.54
C ASP A 137 1.83 13.42 2.81
N LEU A 138 2.26 12.15 2.75
CA LEU A 138 2.36 11.30 3.93
C LEU A 138 3.32 11.86 4.99
N SER A 139 4.44 12.47 4.57
CA SER A 139 5.36 13.12 5.52
C SER A 139 4.67 14.25 6.28
N ASP A 140 3.80 15.02 5.61
CA ASP A 140 3.08 16.13 6.21
C ASP A 140 1.95 15.65 7.15
N HIS A 141 1.41 14.46 6.91
CA HIS A 141 0.38 13.81 7.74
C HIS A 141 0.94 12.91 8.85
N MET A 142 2.25 12.89 9.09
CA MET A 142 2.84 12.05 10.12
C MET A 142 3.47 12.85 11.25
N ASN A 143 3.31 12.34 12.48
CA ASN A 143 4.03 12.85 13.65
C ASN A 143 5.54 12.60 13.49
N ASP A 144 6.35 13.44 14.16
CA ASP A 144 7.79 13.24 14.24
C ASP A 144 8.14 11.84 14.73
N ASN A 145 9.07 11.18 14.06
CA ASN A 145 9.45 9.78 14.26
C ASN A 145 8.35 8.76 13.98
N GLY A 146 7.27 9.15 13.31
CA GLY A 146 6.25 8.24 12.82
C GLY A 146 6.83 7.17 11.90
N ILE A 147 6.21 6.00 11.87
CA ILE A 147 6.71 4.83 11.14
C ILE A 147 5.83 4.54 9.93
N LEU A 148 6.44 4.54 8.75
CA LEU A 148 5.82 4.09 7.50
C LEU A 148 6.27 2.66 7.21
N VAL A 149 5.32 1.75 7.01
CA VAL A 149 5.58 0.38 6.55
C VAL A 149 4.71 0.10 5.33
N PHE A 150 5.34 -0.21 4.22
CA PHE A 150 4.64 -0.60 3.01
C PHE A 150 5.37 -1.72 2.29
N ASP A 151 4.69 -2.38 1.37
CA ASP A 151 5.33 -3.35 0.50
C ASP A 151 5.03 -3.10 -0.97
N ILE A 152 5.92 -3.61 -1.81
CA ILE A 152 5.77 -3.64 -3.26
C ILE A 152 6.02 -5.04 -3.81
N GLN A 153 5.39 -5.35 -4.92
CA GLN A 153 5.86 -6.41 -5.80
C GLN A 153 7.19 -5.96 -6.43
N THR A 154 8.19 -6.83 -6.34
CA THR A 154 9.54 -6.51 -6.86
C THR A 154 9.57 -6.46 -8.39
N PRO A 155 10.60 -5.83 -8.97
CA PRO A 155 10.84 -5.91 -10.41
C PRO A 155 10.90 -7.36 -10.93
N TYR A 156 11.55 -8.27 -10.19
CA TYR A 156 11.56 -9.69 -10.54
C TYR A 156 10.16 -10.30 -10.60
N LYS A 157 9.31 -9.99 -9.61
CA LYS A 157 7.93 -10.50 -9.56
C LYS A 157 7.12 -10.05 -10.76
N LEU A 158 7.15 -8.76 -11.09
CA LEU A 158 6.32 -8.17 -12.14
C LEU A 158 6.87 -8.47 -13.54
N LYS A 159 8.20 -8.48 -13.73
CA LYS A 159 8.83 -8.68 -15.06
C LYS A 159 8.97 -10.16 -15.42
N GLU A 160 9.52 -10.94 -14.49
CA GLU A 160 9.95 -12.33 -14.79
C GLU A 160 8.88 -13.35 -14.36
N TYR A 161 8.35 -13.22 -13.15
CA TYR A 161 7.42 -14.21 -12.61
C TYR A 161 6.01 -14.02 -13.18
N LEU A 162 5.41 -12.85 -13.08
CA LEU A 162 4.14 -12.52 -13.72
C LEU A 162 4.36 -12.30 -15.22
N GLY A 163 5.20 -11.35 -15.59
CA GLY A 163 5.68 -11.12 -16.95
C GLY A 163 4.57 -11.19 -17.99
N ASN A 164 4.77 -12.06 -18.98
CA ASN A 164 3.79 -12.37 -20.02
C ASN A 164 3.20 -13.79 -19.82
N ASN A 165 3.03 -14.21 -18.58
CA ASN A 165 2.54 -15.54 -18.22
C ASN A 165 1.02 -15.55 -18.02
N ILE A 166 0.44 -16.74 -18.11
CA ILE A 166 -0.98 -17.00 -17.85
C ILE A 166 -1.08 -17.92 -16.64
N TYR A 167 -1.92 -17.56 -15.69
CA TYR A 167 -2.23 -18.35 -14.50
C TYR A 167 -3.69 -18.77 -14.51
N THR A 168 -3.98 -19.92 -13.94
CA THR A 168 -5.36 -20.41 -13.79
C THR A 168 -5.58 -20.93 -12.40
N LEU A 169 -6.77 -20.70 -11.86
CA LEU A 169 -7.25 -21.32 -10.64
C LEU A 169 -8.48 -22.16 -10.97
N HIS A 170 -8.55 -23.31 -10.34
CA HIS A 170 -9.72 -24.16 -10.40
C HIS A 170 -10.12 -24.57 -8.98
N ARG A 171 -11.22 -23.99 -8.48
CA ARG A 171 -11.84 -24.32 -7.20
C ARG A 171 -13.33 -24.62 -7.43
N GLU A 172 -14.02 -25.20 -6.43
CA GLU A 172 -15.43 -25.62 -6.57
C GLU A 172 -16.38 -24.46 -6.93
N ASP A 173 -16.18 -23.28 -6.32
CA ASP A 173 -17.08 -22.14 -6.46
C ASP A 173 -16.55 -21.03 -7.37
N VAL A 174 -15.24 -21.07 -7.70
CA VAL A 174 -14.58 -20.04 -8.50
C VAL A 174 -13.48 -20.65 -9.37
N GLU A 175 -13.47 -20.24 -10.61
CA GLU A 175 -12.37 -20.47 -11.52
C GLU A 175 -11.90 -19.13 -12.07
N TYR A 176 -10.60 -18.98 -12.37
CA TYR A 176 -10.12 -17.83 -13.11
C TYR A 176 -9.08 -18.18 -14.17
N VAL A 177 -9.01 -17.32 -15.17
CA VAL A 177 -7.87 -17.19 -16.08
C VAL A 177 -7.29 -15.80 -15.87
N TRP A 178 -6.02 -15.73 -15.52
CA TRP A 178 -5.28 -14.52 -15.25
C TRP A 178 -4.17 -14.39 -16.29
N GLU A 179 -4.32 -13.47 -17.22
CA GLU A 179 -3.40 -13.20 -18.33
C GLU A 179 -2.62 -11.93 -18.02
N ASN A 180 -1.29 -12.01 -18.08
CA ASN A 180 -0.41 -10.87 -17.83
C ASN A 180 0.24 -10.42 -19.13
N HIS A 181 0.45 -9.12 -19.24
CA HIS A 181 1.22 -8.49 -20.28
C HIS A 181 2.15 -7.42 -19.68
N PHE A 182 3.45 -7.62 -19.79
CA PHE A 182 4.44 -6.66 -19.31
C PHE A 182 4.87 -5.72 -20.45
N ASP A 183 4.65 -4.42 -20.26
CA ASP A 183 5.13 -3.37 -21.15
C ASP A 183 6.50 -2.87 -20.66
N GLU A 184 7.55 -3.21 -21.42
CA GLU A 184 8.94 -2.81 -21.10
C GLU A 184 9.17 -1.30 -21.24
N GLY A 185 8.46 -0.61 -22.13
CA GLY A 185 8.59 0.84 -22.35
C GLY A 185 8.00 1.64 -21.19
N GLU A 186 6.81 1.25 -20.75
CA GLU A 186 6.10 1.88 -19.65
C GLU A 186 6.46 1.31 -18.27
N GLN A 187 7.16 0.17 -18.20
CA GLN A 187 7.45 -0.57 -16.97
C GLN A 187 6.17 -0.91 -16.18
N ILE A 188 5.12 -1.33 -16.88
CA ILE A 188 3.81 -1.68 -16.32
C ILE A 188 3.49 -3.14 -16.66
N CYS A 189 3.04 -3.88 -15.64
CA CYS A 189 2.41 -5.18 -15.80
C CYS A 189 0.89 -4.99 -15.84
N GLN A 190 0.29 -5.23 -17.00
CA GLN A 190 -1.16 -5.28 -17.16
C GLN A 190 -1.65 -6.69 -16.86
N MET A 191 -2.75 -6.80 -16.14
CA MET A 191 -3.32 -8.06 -15.68
C MET A 191 -4.80 -8.11 -16.01
N ASP A 192 -5.17 -9.00 -16.92
CA ASP A 192 -6.55 -9.27 -17.29
C ASP A 192 -7.01 -10.54 -16.60
N ILE A 193 -7.93 -10.42 -15.64
CA ILE A 193 -8.40 -11.56 -14.86
C ILE A 193 -9.87 -11.82 -15.19
N THR A 194 -10.13 -12.98 -15.77
CA THR A 194 -11.50 -13.45 -16.03
C THR A 194 -11.88 -14.48 -14.98
N PHE A 195 -12.86 -14.16 -14.15
CA PHE A 195 -13.44 -15.04 -13.15
C PHE A 195 -14.71 -15.69 -13.67
N PHE A 196 -14.92 -16.94 -13.29
CA PHE A 196 -16.15 -17.70 -13.49
C PHE A 196 -16.68 -18.10 -12.10
N LEU A 197 -17.73 -17.42 -11.65
CA LEU A 197 -18.30 -17.57 -10.31
C LEU A 197 -19.51 -18.50 -10.38
N ARG A 198 -19.44 -19.65 -9.69
CA ARG A 198 -20.53 -20.61 -9.64
C ARG A 198 -21.73 -20.00 -8.92
N GLN A 199 -22.90 -20.14 -9.52
CA GLN A 199 -24.17 -19.70 -8.97
C GLN A 199 -24.93 -20.88 -8.37
N GLU A 200 -25.89 -20.61 -7.48
CA GLU A 200 -26.73 -21.64 -6.85
C GLU A 200 -27.46 -22.58 -7.86
N ASN A 201 -27.76 -22.03 -9.04
CA ASN A 201 -28.39 -22.79 -10.13
C ASN A 201 -27.43 -23.67 -10.94
N GLY A 202 -26.13 -23.69 -10.55
CA GLY A 202 -25.08 -24.44 -11.22
C GLY A 202 -24.51 -23.78 -12.49
N LEU A 203 -24.99 -22.59 -12.87
CA LEU A 203 -24.40 -21.80 -13.95
C LEU A 203 -23.21 -20.96 -13.41
N TYR A 204 -22.41 -20.44 -14.34
CA TYR A 204 -21.30 -19.55 -13.99
C TYR A 204 -21.59 -18.12 -14.44
N LYS A 205 -21.37 -17.16 -13.54
CA LYS A 205 -21.32 -15.75 -13.87
C LYS A 205 -19.88 -15.40 -14.25
N LYS A 206 -19.67 -14.89 -15.47
CA LYS A 206 -18.39 -14.34 -15.90
C LYS A 206 -18.23 -12.92 -15.37
N VAL A 207 -17.09 -12.64 -14.76
CA VAL A 207 -16.66 -11.30 -14.32
C VAL A 207 -15.24 -11.08 -14.84
N THR A 208 -14.92 -9.85 -15.27
CA THR A 208 -13.57 -9.50 -15.74
C THR A 208 -13.09 -8.29 -14.97
N GLU A 209 -11.87 -8.37 -14.46
CA GLU A 209 -11.14 -7.29 -13.81
C GLU A 209 -9.87 -6.99 -14.61
N ASN A 210 -9.52 -5.72 -14.68
CA ASN A 210 -8.29 -5.25 -15.31
C ASN A 210 -7.48 -4.51 -14.27
N HIS A 211 -6.24 -4.93 -14.07
CA HIS A 211 -5.31 -4.32 -13.14
C HIS A 211 -4.07 -3.86 -13.89
N ALA A 212 -3.41 -2.85 -13.38
CA ALA A 212 -2.14 -2.37 -13.88
C ALA A 212 -1.24 -2.03 -12.70
N GLU A 213 -0.05 -2.61 -12.68
CA GLU A 213 0.95 -2.35 -11.66
C GLU A 213 2.25 -1.90 -12.30
N ARG A 214 2.78 -0.79 -11.78
CA ARG A 214 4.08 -0.28 -12.19
C ARG A 214 5.20 -0.94 -11.41
N VAL A 215 6.28 -1.21 -12.12
CA VAL A 215 7.55 -1.62 -11.50
C VAL A 215 8.22 -0.40 -10.89
N TYR A 216 8.57 -0.52 -9.62
CA TYR A 216 9.40 0.42 -8.88
C TYR A 216 10.67 -0.27 -8.42
N GLU A 217 11.83 0.25 -8.82
CA GLU A 217 13.11 -0.24 -8.32
C GLU A 217 13.28 0.17 -6.84
N PRO A 218 13.65 -0.75 -5.94
CA PRO A 218 13.76 -0.46 -4.51
C PRO A 218 14.70 0.72 -4.18
N GLU A 219 15.79 0.87 -4.91
CA GLU A 219 16.76 1.95 -4.75
C GLU A 219 16.15 3.32 -5.08
N LEU A 220 15.29 3.37 -6.11
CA LEU A 220 14.60 4.59 -6.50
C LEU A 220 13.57 5.00 -5.44
N LEU A 221 12.80 4.04 -4.90
CA LEU A 221 11.87 4.32 -3.80
C LEU A 221 12.59 4.77 -2.54
N GLN A 222 13.76 4.19 -2.24
CA GLN A 222 14.60 4.66 -1.12
C GLN A 222 15.03 6.11 -1.31
N LEU A 223 15.41 6.50 -2.53
CA LEU A 223 15.74 7.89 -2.84
C LEU A 223 14.54 8.83 -2.63
N TRP A 224 13.36 8.46 -3.17
CA TRP A 224 12.15 9.27 -3.02
C TRP A 224 11.69 9.40 -1.57
N LEU A 225 11.78 8.34 -0.79
CA LEU A 225 11.53 8.39 0.66
C LEU A 225 12.46 9.38 1.35
N ASN A 226 13.76 9.33 1.02
CA ASN A 226 14.73 10.26 1.60
C ASN A 226 14.43 11.72 1.23
N LEU A 227 14.02 11.98 -0.02
CA LEU A 227 13.62 13.32 -0.47
C LEU A 227 12.32 13.80 0.21
N ALA A 228 11.39 12.89 0.46
CA ALA A 228 10.14 13.17 1.16
C ALA A 228 10.28 13.29 2.69
N GLY A 229 11.49 13.25 3.24
CA GLY A 229 11.71 13.44 4.67
C GLY A 229 11.68 12.15 5.51
N PHE A 230 11.89 10.99 4.90
CA PHE A 230 11.97 9.73 5.62
C PHE A 230 13.39 9.19 5.67
N ASP A 231 13.72 8.52 6.78
CA ASP A 231 14.90 7.66 6.90
C ASP A 231 14.48 6.21 6.68
N VAL A 232 15.00 5.55 5.66
CA VAL A 232 14.73 4.12 5.42
C VAL A 232 15.52 3.28 6.43
N LEU A 233 14.80 2.62 7.34
CA LEU A 233 15.37 1.78 8.39
C LEU A 233 15.73 0.38 7.88
N GLY A 234 15.03 -0.07 6.83
CA GLY A 234 15.31 -1.34 6.18
C GLY A 234 14.39 -1.63 5.01
N ILE A 235 14.90 -2.48 4.11
CA ILE A 235 14.16 -3.06 2.99
C ILE A 235 14.33 -4.58 3.11
N TYR A 236 13.23 -5.28 3.32
CA TYR A 236 13.24 -6.67 3.72
C TYR A 236 12.43 -7.55 2.79
N ARG A 237 12.72 -8.85 2.79
CA ARG A 237 11.82 -9.85 2.20
C ARG A 237 10.53 -9.93 3.02
N GLU A 238 9.47 -10.35 2.36
CA GLU A 238 8.15 -10.54 2.96
C GLU A 238 8.21 -11.22 4.34
N LEU A 239 7.52 -10.61 5.32
CA LEU A 239 7.38 -11.11 6.70
C LEU A 239 8.69 -11.49 7.38
N SER A 240 9.77 -10.83 7.05
CA SER A 240 11.10 -11.11 7.61
C SER A 240 11.91 -9.82 7.80
N GLU A 241 13.09 -9.95 8.38
CA GLU A 241 14.12 -8.90 8.45
C GLU A 241 15.37 -9.32 7.66
N LEU A 242 15.21 -10.25 6.75
CA LEU A 242 16.28 -10.66 5.86
C LEU A 242 16.34 -9.72 4.64
N PRO A 243 17.53 -9.43 4.13
CA PRO A 243 17.67 -8.56 2.97
C PRO A 243 17.00 -9.19 1.73
N LEU A 244 16.69 -8.35 0.75
CA LEU A 244 16.20 -8.81 -0.54
C LEU A 244 17.23 -9.74 -1.22
N GLU A 245 16.70 -10.68 -1.99
CA GLU A 245 17.43 -11.50 -2.95
C GLU A 245 16.94 -11.12 -4.36
N ASP A 246 17.73 -11.40 -5.38
CA ASP A 246 17.40 -11.09 -6.79
C ASP A 246 16.06 -11.70 -7.23
N THR A 247 15.62 -12.77 -6.57
CA THR A 247 14.36 -13.48 -6.86
C THR A 247 13.28 -13.28 -5.81
N SER A 248 13.44 -12.31 -4.91
CA SER A 248 12.39 -11.96 -3.95
C SER A 248 11.14 -11.47 -4.69
N HIS A 249 9.96 -11.95 -4.30
CA HIS A 249 8.71 -11.55 -4.92
C HIS A 249 8.16 -10.24 -4.35
N ARG A 250 8.47 -9.95 -3.09
CA ARG A 250 7.96 -8.80 -2.35
C ARG A 250 9.07 -8.12 -1.58
N ALA A 251 9.07 -6.80 -1.60
CA ALA A 251 9.96 -5.96 -0.82
C ALA A 251 9.13 -5.17 0.20
N VAL A 252 9.45 -5.33 1.49
CA VAL A 252 8.81 -4.58 2.57
C VAL A 252 9.74 -3.46 3.01
N PHE A 253 9.27 -2.24 2.92
CA PHE A 253 9.97 -1.03 3.36
C PHE A 253 9.53 -0.66 4.76
N VAL A 254 10.50 -0.34 5.60
CA VAL A 254 10.27 0.25 6.92
C VAL A 254 11.03 1.56 6.94
N ALA A 255 10.32 2.66 7.11
CA ALA A 255 10.89 4.00 7.11
C ALA A 255 10.38 4.80 8.31
N ARG A 256 11.16 5.80 8.73
CA ARG A 256 10.81 6.73 9.81
C ARG A 256 10.72 8.13 9.26
N ARG A 257 9.65 8.82 9.55
CA ARG A 257 9.53 10.27 9.30
C ARG A 257 10.56 11.00 10.16
N ARG A 258 11.40 11.82 9.54
CA ARG A 258 12.37 12.64 10.29
C ARG A 258 11.64 13.64 11.17
N ALA A 259 12.16 13.85 12.38
CA ALA A 259 11.69 14.94 13.21
C ALA A 259 11.99 16.28 12.52
N PHE A 260 11.07 17.21 12.58
CA PHE A 260 11.31 18.56 12.09
C PHE A 260 12.36 19.21 13.00
N ASP A 261 13.55 19.41 12.49
CA ASP A 261 14.60 20.17 13.17
C ASP A 261 14.66 21.55 12.52
N ASP A 262 14.35 22.62 13.28
CA ASP A 262 14.41 24.01 12.82
C ASP A 262 15.82 24.40 12.27
N THR A 263 16.80 23.51 12.44
CA THR A 263 18.16 23.71 11.89
C THR A 263 18.30 23.22 10.43
N GLU A 264 17.36 22.45 9.89
CA GLU A 264 17.38 21.96 8.49
C GLU A 264 16.72 22.92 7.47
N ALA A 265 16.43 24.16 7.82
CA ALA A 265 16.27 25.25 6.83
C ALA A 265 17.46 25.35 5.86
N PHE A 266 18.52 24.59 6.13
CA PHE A 266 19.76 24.53 5.35
C PHE A 266 19.66 23.74 4.03
N ALA A 267 18.65 22.89 3.86
CA ALA A 267 18.54 22.11 2.61
C ALA A 267 17.88 22.90 1.47
N LEU A 268 17.14 23.95 1.78
CA LEU A 268 16.60 24.87 0.77
C LEU A 268 17.68 25.78 0.18
N ASP A 269 18.72 26.13 0.95
CA ASP A 269 19.89 26.91 0.44
C ASP A 269 20.72 26.11 -0.58
N LEU A 270 20.67 24.78 -0.56
CA LEU A 270 21.42 23.95 -1.53
C LEU A 270 20.81 23.96 -2.93
N PHE A 271 19.53 24.30 -3.06
CA PHE A 271 18.88 24.45 -4.38
C PHE A 271 19.09 25.84 -4.96
N ASP A 272 19.18 26.88 -4.13
CA ASP A 272 19.51 28.24 -4.58
C ASP A 272 20.94 28.32 -5.12
N ASP A 273 21.89 27.53 -4.59
CA ASP A 273 23.28 27.47 -5.09
C ASP A 273 23.42 26.72 -6.44
N LEU A 274 22.38 25.97 -6.89
CA LEU A 274 22.38 25.27 -8.17
C LEU A 274 21.88 26.14 -9.34
N GLU A 275 21.21 27.28 -9.09
CA GLU A 275 20.84 28.23 -10.14
C GLU A 275 22.02 29.04 -10.66
N ASP A 276 23.17 29.09 -9.96
CA ASP A 276 24.38 29.81 -10.36
C ASP A 276 25.37 28.96 -11.20
N PHE A 277 25.04 27.71 -11.57
CA PHE A 277 25.83 26.96 -12.53
C PHE A 277 25.41 27.30 -13.97
N ASP A 278 25.91 28.43 -14.48
CA ASP A 278 25.89 28.72 -15.91
C ASP A 278 26.69 27.65 -16.67
N PHE A 279 25.98 26.84 -17.43
CA PHE A 279 26.58 25.99 -18.47
C PHE A 279 27.05 26.89 -19.62
N GLU A 280 28.28 27.37 -19.57
CA GLU A 280 28.94 27.87 -20.79
C GLU A 280 29.07 26.69 -21.79
N LEU A 281 28.19 26.69 -22.78
CA LEU A 281 28.39 25.89 -23.99
C LEU A 281 29.48 26.60 -24.82
N GLU A 282 30.68 26.07 -24.78
CA GLU A 282 31.71 26.40 -25.77
C GLU A 282 31.27 25.84 -27.12
N GLU A 283 31.29 26.72 -28.14
CA GLU A 283 31.03 26.44 -29.56
C GLU A 283 32.08 25.52 -30.22
#